data_cf1b839a39e9a2c312a665b62090fee7
#
_entry.id   cf1b839a39e9a2c312a665b62090fee7
#
_cell.length_a   1.000
_cell.length_b   1.000
_cell.length_c   1.000
_cell.angle_alpha   90.00
_cell.angle_beta   90.00
_cell.angle_gamma   90.00
#
_symmetry.space_group_name_H-M   'P 1'
#
loop_
_entity.id
_entity.type
_entity.pdbx_description
1 polymer ?
#
loop_
_entity_poly.entity_id
_entity_poly.type
_entity_poly.pdbx_seq_one_letter_code
_entity_poly.pdbx_strand_id
1 'polypeptide(L)'
;MRIAICDDEEEVRTMLAEKVRRLYPAAELALYSSGGELLMAPPPDIVLLDIQMPGPNGMDTAKLLRQNDKDAAIIFVTALEDYVFEAFDVGALHYLVKPFDHRKLAEVLARAVRQWKDRQRQTEKPTLMVTRAGEHIAVPIEDIVYAEVFNRKVILHTLDSDIEYYGKMKELEKKAGCDFYRPHRAYLVNFRFIRRYDAATIYLEKGQALMAKQNYQDFVKSYLRYLQRKTGTDMG
;
A
#
# COMPACT_ATOMS: atom_id res chain seq x y z
N MET A 1 -13.53 -5.05 -0.79
CA MET A 1 -13.36 -4.54 0.59
C MET A 1 -14.30 -5.31 1.49
N ARG A 2 -13.73 -5.97 2.51
CA ARG A 2 -14.48 -6.73 3.51
C ARG A 2 -14.54 -5.94 4.82
N ILE A 3 -15.77 -5.69 5.31
CA ILE A 3 -15.99 -5.02 6.60
C ILE A 3 -16.58 -6.06 7.57
N ALA A 4 -15.94 -6.27 8.70
CA ALA A 4 -16.44 -7.11 9.78
C ALA A 4 -17.11 -6.25 10.86
N ILE A 5 -18.18 -6.77 11.44
CA ILE A 5 -18.82 -6.23 12.64
C ILE A 5 -18.85 -7.35 13.67
N CYS A 6 -18.21 -7.12 14.80
CA CYS A 6 -18.12 -8.09 15.89
C CYS A 6 -18.63 -7.46 17.19
N ASP A 7 -19.74 -7.96 17.68
CA ASP A 7 -20.46 -7.47 18.87
C ASP A 7 -21.35 -8.63 19.34
N ASP A 8 -21.49 -8.91 20.62
CA ASP A 8 -22.33 -10.01 21.10
C ASP A 8 -23.83 -9.67 21.07
N GLU A 9 -24.18 -8.38 21.03
CA GLU A 9 -25.53 -7.89 20.92
C GLU A 9 -26.03 -7.90 19.47
N GLU A 10 -27.00 -8.76 19.14
CA GLU A 10 -27.56 -8.89 17.79
C GLU A 10 -28.19 -7.59 17.27
N GLU A 11 -28.87 -6.85 18.12
CA GLU A 11 -29.48 -5.57 17.78
C GLU A 11 -28.43 -4.55 17.33
N VAL A 12 -27.29 -4.48 18.04
CA VAL A 12 -26.18 -3.60 17.72
C VAL A 12 -25.53 -4.00 16.39
N ARG A 13 -25.27 -5.31 16.20
CA ARG A 13 -24.74 -5.84 14.93
C ARG A 13 -25.63 -5.47 13.76
N THR A 14 -26.95 -5.67 13.90
CA THR A 14 -27.93 -5.37 12.85
C THR A 14 -27.98 -3.88 12.54
N MET A 15 -28.05 -3.03 13.57
CA MET A 15 -28.04 -1.57 13.43
C MET A 15 -26.77 -1.08 12.70
N LEU A 16 -25.60 -1.57 13.10
CA LEU A 16 -24.33 -1.22 12.46
C LEU A 16 -24.30 -1.70 11.01
N ALA A 17 -24.76 -2.93 10.75
CA ALA A 17 -24.81 -3.51 9.42
C ALA A 17 -25.68 -2.68 8.45
N GLU A 18 -26.84 -2.23 8.88
CA GLU A 18 -27.71 -1.37 8.06
C GLU A 18 -27.03 -0.05 7.72
N LYS A 19 -26.36 0.58 8.71
CA LYS A 19 -25.64 1.83 8.50
C LYS A 19 -24.48 1.65 7.53
N VAL A 20 -23.69 0.58 7.69
CA VAL A 20 -22.56 0.27 6.80
C VAL A 20 -23.03 -0.03 5.38
N ARG A 21 -24.08 -0.83 5.20
CA ARG A 21 -24.65 -1.13 3.87
C ARG A 21 -25.14 0.11 3.14
N ARG A 22 -25.73 1.05 3.89
CA ARG A 22 -26.19 2.33 3.29
C ARG A 22 -25.04 3.20 2.82
N LEU A 23 -23.93 3.23 3.56
CA LEU A 23 -22.74 4.03 3.24
C LEU A 23 -21.85 3.36 2.17
N TYR A 24 -21.74 2.04 2.21
CA TYR A 24 -20.84 1.24 1.37
C TYR A 24 -21.53 0.00 0.80
N PRO A 25 -22.48 0.16 -0.13
CA PRO A 25 -23.29 -0.95 -0.64
C PRO A 25 -22.48 -2.04 -1.40
N ALA A 26 -21.31 -1.69 -1.90
CA ALA A 26 -20.40 -2.61 -2.59
C ALA A 26 -19.41 -3.34 -1.65
N ALA A 27 -19.45 -3.07 -0.33
CA ALA A 27 -18.60 -3.78 0.61
C ALA A 27 -19.19 -5.15 0.94
N GLU A 28 -18.32 -6.15 1.04
CA GLU A 28 -18.66 -7.45 1.61
C GLU A 28 -18.76 -7.27 3.14
N LEU A 29 -19.94 -7.53 3.70
CA LEU A 29 -20.19 -7.36 5.12
C LEU A 29 -20.30 -8.72 5.81
N ALA A 30 -19.53 -8.91 6.88
CA ALA A 30 -19.53 -10.11 7.71
C ALA A 30 -19.85 -9.74 9.16
N LEU A 31 -20.73 -10.52 9.80
CA LEU A 31 -21.20 -10.29 11.17
C LEU A 31 -20.74 -11.45 12.04
N TYR A 32 -20.21 -11.13 13.23
CA TYR A 32 -19.70 -12.10 14.20
C TYR A 32 -20.24 -11.78 15.58
N SER A 33 -20.60 -12.81 16.32
CA SER A 33 -21.13 -12.69 17.69
C SER A 33 -20.04 -12.78 18.74
N SER A 34 -18.81 -13.11 18.36
CA SER A 34 -17.68 -13.25 19.27
C SER A 34 -16.33 -13.00 18.60
N GLY A 35 -15.32 -12.63 19.40
CA GLY A 35 -13.95 -12.50 18.93
C GLY A 35 -13.38 -13.81 18.37
N GLY A 36 -13.80 -14.96 18.93
CA GLY A 36 -13.40 -16.28 18.45
C GLY A 36 -13.86 -16.55 17.01
N GLU A 37 -15.13 -16.26 16.69
CA GLU A 37 -15.66 -16.38 15.32
C GLU A 37 -14.91 -15.47 14.34
N LEU A 38 -14.65 -14.22 14.73
CA LEU A 38 -13.91 -13.28 13.91
C LEU A 38 -12.48 -13.75 13.61
N LEU A 39 -11.79 -14.33 14.60
CA LEU A 39 -10.40 -14.81 14.44
C LEU A 39 -10.29 -16.05 13.54
N MET A 40 -11.33 -16.87 13.47
CA MET A 40 -11.39 -18.07 12.60
C MET A 40 -11.79 -17.74 11.16
N ALA A 41 -12.33 -16.55 10.93
CA ALA A 41 -12.79 -16.10 9.62
C ALA A 41 -11.65 -15.54 8.77
N PRO A 42 -11.86 -15.42 7.44
CA PRO A 42 -10.93 -14.68 6.59
C PRO A 42 -10.75 -13.24 7.09
N PRO A 43 -9.51 -12.70 7.04
CA PRO A 43 -9.21 -11.40 7.62
C PRO A 43 -10.04 -10.29 6.97
N PRO A 44 -10.61 -9.37 7.77
CA PRO A 44 -11.30 -8.20 7.26
C PRO A 44 -10.32 -7.08 6.91
N ASP A 45 -10.72 -6.20 5.99
CA ASP A 45 -10.01 -4.94 5.71
C ASP A 45 -10.29 -3.88 6.81
N ILE A 46 -11.54 -3.88 7.32
CA ILE A 46 -12.01 -2.98 8.37
C ILE A 46 -12.83 -3.81 9.37
N VAL A 47 -12.64 -3.58 10.66
CA VAL A 47 -13.44 -4.22 11.70
C VAL A 47 -14.03 -3.18 12.67
N LEU A 48 -15.34 -3.25 12.88
CA LEU A 48 -16.06 -2.61 13.97
C LEU A 48 -16.14 -3.65 15.10
N LEU A 49 -15.51 -3.39 16.24
CA LEU A 49 -15.26 -4.37 17.29
C LEU A 49 -15.74 -3.86 18.64
N ASP A 50 -16.68 -4.56 19.26
CA ASP A 50 -16.98 -4.29 20.66
C ASP A 50 -15.88 -4.84 21.57
N ILE A 51 -15.67 -4.20 22.70
CA ILE A 51 -14.73 -4.64 23.75
C ILE A 51 -15.42 -5.63 24.68
N GLN A 52 -16.66 -5.36 25.08
CA GLN A 52 -17.42 -6.18 26.03
C GLN A 52 -18.09 -7.36 25.32
N MET A 53 -17.36 -8.47 25.18
CA MET A 53 -17.90 -9.71 24.61
C MET A 53 -17.49 -10.91 25.44
N PRO A 54 -18.30 -12.00 25.48
CA PRO A 54 -17.91 -13.26 26.11
C PRO A 54 -16.73 -13.93 25.41
N GLY A 55 -15.88 -14.60 26.20
CA GLY A 55 -14.67 -15.27 25.65
C GLY A 55 -13.51 -14.28 25.49
N PRO A 56 -12.75 -14.35 24.37
CA PRO A 56 -11.77 -13.30 24.08
C PRO A 56 -12.51 -11.98 23.91
N ASN A 57 -12.27 -11.02 24.81
CA ASN A 57 -12.85 -9.70 24.68
C ASN A 57 -12.30 -8.98 23.44
N GLY A 58 -12.89 -7.81 23.09
CA GLY A 58 -12.48 -7.10 21.87
C GLY A 58 -11.02 -6.65 21.91
N MET A 59 -10.45 -6.33 23.08
CA MET A 59 -9.05 -5.97 23.21
C MET A 59 -8.11 -7.13 22.91
N ASP A 60 -8.40 -8.31 23.49
CA ASP A 60 -7.62 -9.52 23.24
C ASP A 60 -7.75 -9.96 21.78
N THR A 61 -8.98 -9.85 21.24
CA THR A 61 -9.24 -10.11 19.82
C THR A 61 -8.41 -9.18 18.90
N ALA A 62 -8.34 -7.89 19.23
CA ALA A 62 -7.53 -6.92 18.49
C ALA A 62 -6.03 -7.23 18.55
N LYS A 63 -5.50 -7.61 19.74
CA LYS A 63 -4.11 -8.04 19.92
C LYS A 63 -3.80 -9.28 19.06
N LEU A 64 -4.67 -10.28 19.06
CA LEU A 64 -4.52 -11.49 18.24
C LEU A 64 -4.61 -11.19 16.75
N LEU A 65 -5.49 -10.28 16.32
CA LEU A 65 -5.53 -9.80 14.93
C LEU A 65 -4.19 -9.18 14.51
N ARG A 66 -3.56 -8.37 15.38
CA ARG A 66 -2.26 -7.76 15.10
C ARG A 66 -1.12 -8.77 15.04
N GLN A 67 -1.08 -9.75 15.96
CA GLN A 67 -0.05 -10.81 15.96
C GLN A 67 -0.05 -11.65 14.68
N ASN A 68 -1.21 -11.81 14.05
CA ASN A 68 -1.34 -12.53 12.78
C ASN A 68 -1.04 -11.65 11.55
N ASP A 69 -0.36 -10.51 11.74
CA ASP A 69 0.05 -9.55 10.71
C ASP A 69 -1.12 -9.06 9.82
N LYS A 70 -2.29 -9.00 10.41
CA LYS A 70 -3.52 -8.55 9.72
C LYS A 70 -3.64 -7.04 9.86
N ASP A 71 -3.44 -6.38 8.75
CA ASP A 71 -3.50 -4.90 8.60
C ASP A 71 -4.93 -4.31 8.65
N ALA A 72 -5.87 -4.99 9.29
CA ALA A 72 -7.24 -4.51 9.43
C ALA A 72 -7.29 -3.14 10.11
N ALA A 73 -8.09 -2.22 9.58
CA ALA A 73 -8.41 -0.99 10.29
C ALA A 73 -9.37 -1.31 11.45
N ILE A 74 -8.87 -1.31 12.68
CA ILE A 74 -9.67 -1.61 13.88
C ILE A 74 -10.35 -0.34 14.36
N ILE A 75 -11.66 -0.39 14.52
CA ILE A 75 -12.49 0.66 15.10
C ILE A 75 -13.23 0.03 16.27
N PHE A 76 -12.92 0.43 17.50
CA PHE A 76 -13.69 0.00 18.64
C PHE A 76 -15.03 0.72 18.72
N VAL A 77 -16.11 -0.02 19.02
CA VAL A 77 -17.48 0.49 19.16
C VAL A 77 -18.04 -0.09 20.44
N THR A 78 -17.92 0.60 21.56
CA THR A 78 -18.18 0.04 22.89
C THR A 78 -18.84 1.04 23.82
N ALA A 79 -19.49 0.55 24.88
CA ALA A 79 -20.00 1.39 25.96
C ALA A 79 -18.92 1.82 26.98
N LEU A 80 -17.74 1.19 26.93
CA LEU A 80 -16.64 1.50 27.86
C LEU A 80 -15.88 2.76 27.40
N GLU A 81 -15.49 3.60 28.36
CA GLU A 81 -14.68 4.80 28.07
C GLU A 81 -13.22 4.61 28.48
N ASP A 82 -12.92 3.71 29.38
CA ASP A 82 -11.63 3.59 30.07
C ASP A 82 -10.54 2.89 29.22
N TYR A 83 -10.90 2.25 28.10
CA TYR A 83 -9.97 1.47 27.26
C TYR A 83 -9.35 2.26 26.11
N VAL A 84 -9.48 3.57 26.10
CA VAL A 84 -8.97 4.43 25.01
C VAL A 84 -7.44 4.32 24.87
N PHE A 85 -6.71 4.23 26.00
CA PHE A 85 -5.25 4.11 26.01
C PHE A 85 -4.79 2.76 25.46
N GLU A 86 -5.41 1.66 25.92
CA GLU A 86 -5.10 0.31 25.43
C GLU A 86 -5.47 0.14 23.95
N ALA A 87 -6.53 0.81 23.49
CA ALA A 87 -6.89 0.86 22.08
C ALA A 87 -5.77 1.48 21.23
N PHE A 88 -5.06 2.46 21.77
CA PHE A 88 -3.90 3.07 21.12
C PHE A 88 -2.74 2.07 20.98
N ASP A 89 -2.48 1.27 22.03
CA ASP A 89 -1.39 0.28 22.03
C ASP A 89 -1.58 -0.81 21.00
N VAL A 90 -2.83 -1.20 20.67
CA VAL A 90 -3.12 -2.16 19.58
C VAL A 90 -3.20 -1.51 18.20
N GLY A 91 -2.90 -0.22 18.09
CA GLY A 91 -2.94 0.52 16.83
C GLY A 91 -4.35 0.62 16.25
N ALA A 92 -5.37 0.80 17.09
CA ALA A 92 -6.72 1.05 16.62
C ALA A 92 -6.81 2.37 15.86
N LEU A 93 -7.55 2.38 14.76
CA LEU A 93 -7.75 3.58 13.95
C LEU A 93 -8.64 4.59 14.68
N HIS A 94 -9.63 4.11 15.42
CA HIS A 94 -10.57 4.95 16.13
C HIS A 94 -11.26 4.19 17.29
N TYR A 95 -11.85 4.98 18.18
CA TYR A 95 -12.63 4.54 19.33
C TYR A 95 -13.97 5.28 19.33
N LEU A 96 -15.09 4.56 19.31
CA LEU A 96 -16.45 5.11 19.35
C LEU A 96 -17.15 4.62 20.60
N VAL A 97 -17.53 5.56 21.48
CA VAL A 97 -18.31 5.26 22.69
C VAL A 97 -19.80 5.24 22.35
N LYS A 98 -20.51 4.19 22.73
CA LYS A 98 -21.97 4.07 22.61
C LYS A 98 -22.63 4.93 23.71
N PRO A 99 -23.68 5.75 23.41
CA PRO A 99 -24.30 5.98 22.12
C PRO A 99 -23.49 6.99 21.28
N PHE A 100 -23.40 6.78 19.98
CA PHE A 100 -22.68 7.66 19.04
C PHE A 100 -23.60 8.16 17.92
N ASP A 101 -23.30 9.36 17.40
CA ASP A 101 -24.01 9.95 16.28
C ASP A 101 -23.69 9.20 14.96
N HIS A 102 -24.69 9.12 14.10
CA HIS A 102 -24.57 8.61 12.73
C HIS A 102 -23.47 9.29 11.92
N ARG A 103 -23.30 10.61 12.09
CA ARG A 103 -22.26 11.38 11.43
C ARG A 103 -20.87 10.94 11.83
N LYS A 104 -20.68 10.67 13.14
CA LYS A 104 -19.40 10.24 13.69
C LYS A 104 -18.98 8.88 13.13
N LEU A 105 -19.91 7.91 13.07
CA LEU A 105 -19.66 6.63 12.46
C LEU A 105 -19.28 6.77 10.97
N ALA A 106 -19.98 7.61 10.20
CA ALA A 106 -19.71 7.85 8.80
C ALA A 106 -18.31 8.48 8.58
N GLU A 107 -17.90 9.44 9.41
CA GLU A 107 -16.58 10.06 9.38
C GLU A 107 -15.47 9.05 9.63
N VAL A 108 -15.64 8.23 10.67
CA VAL A 108 -14.65 7.20 11.05
C VAL A 108 -14.52 6.13 9.98
N LEU A 109 -15.63 5.63 9.44
CA LEU A 109 -15.63 4.69 8.33
C LEU A 109 -15.00 5.29 7.06
N ALA A 110 -15.28 6.55 6.75
CA ALA A 110 -14.65 7.22 5.61
C ALA A 110 -13.12 7.31 5.76
N ARG A 111 -12.63 7.53 6.98
CA ARG A 111 -11.20 7.52 7.29
C ARG A 111 -10.61 6.11 7.10
N ALA A 112 -11.28 5.07 7.60
CA ALA A 112 -10.84 3.69 7.46
C ALA A 112 -10.79 3.25 5.98
N VAL A 113 -11.83 3.57 5.21
CA VAL A 113 -11.90 3.27 3.77
C VAL A 113 -10.81 4.01 2.99
N ARG A 114 -10.50 5.27 3.35
CA ARG A 114 -9.40 6.01 2.74
C ARG A 114 -8.07 5.33 3.00
N GLN A 115 -7.78 4.97 4.25
CA GLN A 115 -6.56 4.27 4.63
C GLN A 115 -6.44 2.91 3.90
N TRP A 116 -7.52 2.14 3.79
CA TRP A 116 -7.56 0.91 3.02
C TRP A 116 -7.26 1.16 1.54
N LYS A 117 -7.90 2.15 0.89
CA LYS A 117 -7.63 2.50 -0.51
C LYS A 117 -6.18 2.92 -0.74
N ASP A 118 -5.60 3.68 0.17
CA ASP A 118 -4.21 4.13 0.05
C ASP A 118 -3.24 2.95 0.16
N ARG A 119 -3.53 1.97 1.03
CA ARG A 119 -2.78 0.69 1.10
C ARG A 119 -2.92 -0.12 -0.20
N GLN A 120 -4.13 -0.27 -0.72
CA GLN A 120 -4.35 -0.98 -1.99
C GLN A 120 -3.56 -0.35 -3.14
N ARG A 121 -3.53 0.97 -3.21
CA ARG A 121 -2.70 1.68 -4.21
C ARG A 121 -1.21 1.45 -4.03
N GLN A 122 -0.75 1.23 -2.78
CA GLN A 122 0.65 0.90 -2.50
C GLN A 122 0.97 -0.56 -2.82
N THR A 123 -0.01 -1.46 -2.74
CA THR A 123 0.14 -2.88 -3.08
C THR A 123 -0.12 -3.18 -4.56
N GLU A 124 -0.88 -2.35 -5.28
CA GLU A 124 -0.96 -2.38 -6.74
C GLU A 124 0.38 -1.89 -7.30
N LYS A 125 1.26 -2.85 -7.63
CA LYS A 125 2.53 -2.56 -8.30
C LYS A 125 2.25 -1.82 -9.61
N PRO A 126 2.69 -0.56 -9.77
CA PRO A 126 2.45 0.15 -11.02
C PRO A 126 3.06 -0.66 -12.16
N THR A 127 2.19 -1.03 -13.11
CA THR A 127 2.54 -1.93 -14.20
C THR A 127 2.61 -1.15 -15.51
N LEU A 128 3.67 -1.35 -16.26
CA LEU A 128 3.84 -0.83 -17.61
C LEU A 128 3.30 -1.83 -18.62
N MET A 129 2.24 -1.45 -19.35
CA MET A 129 1.78 -2.24 -20.49
C MET A 129 2.63 -1.88 -21.72
N VAL A 130 3.32 -2.85 -22.29
CA VAL A 130 4.08 -2.74 -23.53
C VAL A 130 3.53 -3.69 -24.59
N THR A 131 3.65 -3.30 -25.87
CA THR A 131 3.22 -4.16 -26.98
C THR A 131 4.45 -4.62 -27.76
N ARG A 132 4.64 -5.93 -27.85
CA ARG A 132 5.70 -6.60 -28.60
C ARG A 132 5.08 -7.56 -29.63
N ALA A 133 5.32 -7.36 -30.90
CA ALA A 133 4.83 -8.24 -31.97
C ALA A 133 3.32 -8.55 -31.91
N GLY A 134 2.49 -7.61 -31.42
CA GLY A 134 1.03 -7.81 -31.25
C GLY A 134 0.61 -8.38 -29.90
N GLU A 135 1.54 -8.83 -29.08
CA GLU A 135 1.29 -9.25 -27.70
C GLU A 135 1.34 -8.05 -26.73
N HIS A 136 0.42 -8.03 -25.75
CA HIS A 136 0.43 -7.08 -24.66
C HIS A 136 1.09 -7.71 -23.43
N ILE A 137 2.23 -7.16 -23.02
CA ILE A 137 3.03 -7.65 -21.88
C ILE A 137 2.88 -6.65 -20.73
N ALA A 138 2.46 -7.14 -19.57
CA ALA A 138 2.40 -6.36 -18.34
C ALA A 138 3.75 -6.50 -17.60
N VAL A 139 4.49 -5.40 -17.47
CA VAL A 139 5.80 -5.37 -16.78
C VAL A 139 5.67 -4.55 -15.51
N PRO A 140 5.82 -5.14 -14.31
CA PRO A 140 5.84 -4.36 -13.07
C PRO A 140 7.00 -3.36 -13.13
N ILE A 141 6.72 -2.08 -12.88
CA ILE A 141 7.73 -1.01 -12.97
C ILE A 141 8.87 -1.26 -11.99
N GLU A 142 8.58 -1.81 -10.83
CA GLU A 142 9.59 -2.11 -9.81
C GLU A 142 10.60 -3.20 -10.22
N ASP A 143 10.24 -4.07 -11.18
CA ASP A 143 11.12 -5.13 -11.69
C ASP A 143 12.07 -4.62 -12.79
N ILE A 144 11.83 -3.42 -13.31
CA ILE A 144 12.71 -2.81 -14.32
C ILE A 144 13.97 -2.30 -13.63
N VAL A 145 15.11 -2.91 -13.97
CA VAL A 145 16.44 -2.50 -13.51
C VAL A 145 16.88 -1.22 -14.19
N TYR A 146 16.78 -1.21 -15.51
CA TYR A 146 16.98 -0.02 -16.32
C TYR A 146 16.31 -0.19 -17.70
N ALA A 147 16.20 0.89 -18.42
CA ALA A 147 15.79 0.88 -19.82
C ALA A 147 16.81 1.60 -20.68
N GLU A 148 16.97 1.11 -21.92
CA GLU A 148 17.79 1.79 -22.90
C GLU A 148 17.06 1.95 -24.24
N VAL A 149 17.52 2.92 -25.03
CA VAL A 149 17.08 3.09 -26.43
C VAL A 149 18.16 2.53 -27.36
N PHE A 150 17.79 1.52 -28.12
CA PHE A 150 18.63 0.95 -29.16
C PHE A 150 17.82 0.77 -30.44
N ASN A 151 18.36 1.22 -31.61
CA ASN A 151 17.71 1.09 -32.91
C ASN A 151 16.22 1.54 -32.93
N ARG A 152 15.89 2.70 -32.33
CA ARG A 152 14.54 3.27 -32.23
C ARG A 152 13.54 2.47 -31.38
N LYS A 153 14.00 1.45 -30.67
CA LYS A 153 13.21 0.66 -29.72
C LYS A 153 13.65 0.95 -28.31
N VAL A 154 12.76 0.75 -27.37
CA VAL A 154 13.07 0.75 -25.95
C VAL A 154 13.26 -0.70 -25.52
N ILE A 155 14.36 -0.98 -24.83
CA ILE A 155 14.64 -2.28 -24.22
C ILE A 155 14.51 -2.08 -22.70
N LEU A 156 13.59 -2.81 -22.08
CA LEU A 156 13.45 -2.89 -20.62
C LEU A 156 14.29 -4.07 -20.16
N HIS A 157 15.25 -3.80 -19.29
CA HIS A 157 16.05 -4.83 -18.63
C HIS A 157 15.47 -5.09 -17.25
N THR A 158 14.92 -6.28 -17.03
CA THR A 158 14.53 -6.79 -15.72
C THR A 158 15.61 -7.77 -15.22
N LEU A 159 15.53 -8.23 -13.97
CA LEU A 159 16.49 -9.22 -13.47
C LEU A 159 16.43 -10.50 -14.31
N ASP A 160 15.24 -10.91 -14.73
CA ASP A 160 14.99 -12.22 -15.36
C ASP A 160 14.97 -12.17 -16.89
N SER A 161 14.66 -11.02 -17.49
CA SER A 161 14.42 -10.92 -18.94
C SER A 161 14.72 -9.55 -19.50
N ASP A 162 14.83 -9.49 -20.84
CA ASP A 162 14.89 -8.27 -21.61
C ASP A 162 13.68 -8.18 -22.54
N ILE A 163 12.97 -7.06 -22.49
CA ILE A 163 11.72 -6.85 -23.23
C ILE A 163 11.91 -5.66 -24.17
N GLU A 164 11.93 -5.96 -25.46
CA GLU A 164 12.06 -4.95 -26.50
C GLU A 164 10.69 -4.55 -27.04
N TYR A 165 10.40 -3.24 -27.12
CA TYR A 165 9.16 -2.73 -27.67
C TYR A 165 9.34 -1.38 -28.38
N TYR A 166 8.38 -1.03 -29.24
CA TYR A 166 8.34 0.30 -29.85
C TYR A 166 7.71 1.30 -28.89
N GLY A 167 8.50 2.28 -28.43
CA GLY A 167 8.05 3.28 -27.47
C GLY A 167 9.00 4.47 -27.37
N LYS A 168 8.63 5.45 -26.54
CA LYS A 168 9.46 6.63 -26.30
C LYS A 168 9.95 6.64 -24.86
N MET A 169 11.25 6.81 -24.67
CA MET A 169 11.86 6.91 -23.34
C MET A 169 11.18 7.97 -22.46
N LYS A 170 10.76 9.10 -23.02
CA LYS A 170 10.06 10.18 -22.31
C LYS A 170 8.69 9.74 -21.75
N GLU A 171 8.00 8.83 -22.41
CA GLU A 171 6.72 8.27 -21.96
C GLU A 171 6.95 7.26 -20.83
N LEU A 172 8.01 6.44 -20.94
CA LEU A 172 8.43 5.54 -19.89
C LEU A 172 8.84 6.30 -18.63
N GLU A 173 9.67 7.34 -18.76
CA GLU A 173 10.12 8.20 -17.67
C GLU A 173 8.95 8.78 -16.86
N LYS A 174 7.89 9.26 -17.55
CA LYS A 174 6.69 9.76 -16.88
C LYS A 174 5.94 8.70 -16.08
N LYS A 175 5.94 7.44 -16.55
CA LYS A 175 5.24 6.32 -15.91
C LYS A 175 6.06 5.68 -14.79
N ALA A 176 7.39 5.69 -14.93
CA ALA A 176 8.33 5.06 -14.01
C ALA A 176 8.38 5.73 -12.62
N GLY A 177 8.02 7.03 -12.53
CA GLY A 177 7.95 7.74 -11.26
C GLY A 177 9.31 8.16 -10.70
N CYS A 178 9.31 8.54 -9.41
CA CYS A 178 10.44 9.22 -8.77
C CYS A 178 11.60 8.30 -8.33
N ASP A 179 11.44 6.99 -8.46
CA ASP A 179 12.50 6.01 -8.18
C ASP A 179 13.39 5.75 -9.40
N PHE A 180 13.07 6.42 -10.53
CA PHE A 180 13.87 6.35 -11.74
C PHE A 180 14.55 7.68 -12.03
N TYR A 181 15.72 7.58 -12.68
CA TYR A 181 16.49 8.73 -13.12
C TYR A 181 17.01 8.53 -14.55
N ARG A 182 17.06 9.62 -15.32
CA ARG A 182 17.57 9.61 -16.69
C ARG A 182 18.97 10.19 -16.78
N PRO A 183 20.03 9.37 -16.58
CA PRO A 183 21.42 9.84 -16.56
C PRO A 183 21.93 10.25 -17.93
N HIS A 184 21.34 9.70 -19.00
CA HIS A 184 21.70 9.98 -20.39
C HIS A 184 20.44 9.92 -21.28
N ARG A 185 20.48 10.57 -22.46
CA ARG A 185 19.33 10.56 -23.38
C ARG A 185 18.84 9.16 -23.77
N ALA A 186 19.73 8.17 -23.73
CA ALA A 186 19.44 6.80 -24.12
C ALA A 186 19.13 5.87 -22.92
N TYR A 187 19.30 6.30 -21.68
CA TYR A 187 19.16 5.43 -20.50
C TYR A 187 18.19 6.02 -19.48
N LEU A 188 17.42 5.13 -18.84
CA LEU A 188 16.60 5.40 -17.67
C LEU A 188 16.92 4.32 -16.64
N VAL A 189 17.39 4.66 -15.44
CA VAL A 189 17.85 3.73 -14.42
C VAL A 189 16.95 3.75 -13.20
N ASN A 190 16.72 2.61 -12.59
CA ASN A 190 16.02 2.49 -11.32
C ASN A 190 17.03 2.55 -10.17
N PHE A 191 16.87 3.51 -9.28
CA PHE A 191 17.74 3.73 -8.14
C PHE A 191 17.87 2.50 -7.22
N ARG A 192 16.83 1.66 -7.14
CA ARG A 192 16.81 0.45 -6.32
C ARG A 192 17.93 -0.53 -6.67
N PHE A 193 18.31 -0.59 -7.94
CA PHE A 193 19.25 -1.59 -8.46
C PHE A 193 20.68 -1.06 -8.64
N ILE A 194 20.96 0.16 -8.19
CA ILE A 194 22.31 0.73 -8.30
C ILE A 194 23.23 0.08 -7.27
N ARG A 195 24.32 -0.51 -7.75
CA ARG A 195 25.38 -1.08 -6.92
C ARG A 195 26.52 -0.09 -6.66
N ARG A 196 26.91 0.63 -7.70
CA ARG A 196 27.97 1.66 -7.65
C ARG A 196 27.82 2.61 -8.82
N TYR A 197 28.46 3.75 -8.76
CA TYR A 197 28.53 4.71 -9.87
C TYR A 197 29.84 5.50 -9.83
N ASP A 198 30.22 6.03 -10.99
CA ASP A 198 31.28 7.03 -11.13
C ASP A 198 30.79 8.18 -12.05
N ALA A 199 31.68 9.09 -12.44
CA ALA A 199 31.33 10.28 -13.21
C ALA A 199 30.80 9.96 -14.65
N ALA A 200 31.04 8.76 -15.17
CA ALA A 200 30.73 8.36 -16.53
C ALA A 200 29.73 7.19 -16.61
N THR A 201 29.61 6.37 -15.55
CA THR A 201 28.89 5.10 -15.62
C THR A 201 28.15 4.80 -14.31
N ILE A 202 26.94 4.26 -14.43
CA ILE A 202 26.16 3.69 -13.34
C ILE A 202 26.16 2.17 -13.52
N TYR A 203 26.62 1.43 -12.53
CA TYR A 203 26.64 -0.04 -12.49
C TYR A 203 25.44 -0.54 -11.70
N LEU A 204 24.65 -1.38 -12.34
CA LEU A 204 23.40 -1.90 -11.81
C LEU A 204 23.55 -3.38 -11.43
N GLU A 205 22.56 -3.98 -10.80
CA GLU A 205 22.55 -5.42 -10.52
C GLU A 205 22.64 -6.26 -11.80
N LYS A 206 22.08 -5.75 -12.89
CA LYS A 206 22.22 -6.29 -14.23
C LYS A 206 22.59 -5.16 -15.17
N GLY A 207 23.75 -5.24 -15.82
CA GLY A 207 24.21 -4.26 -16.81
C GLY A 207 24.74 -2.95 -16.24
N GLN A 208 24.81 -1.97 -17.12
CA GLN A 208 25.32 -0.63 -16.80
C GLN A 208 24.67 0.42 -17.69
N ALA A 209 24.65 1.66 -17.25
CA ALA A 209 24.14 2.81 -17.99
C ALA A 209 25.17 3.94 -18.04
N LEU A 210 25.21 4.65 -19.16
CA LEU A 210 26.09 5.81 -19.29
C LEU A 210 25.53 7.02 -18.54
N MET A 211 26.45 7.80 -17.95
CA MET A 211 26.19 9.07 -17.29
C MET A 211 26.65 10.22 -18.18
N ALA A 212 25.74 11.12 -18.54
CA ALA A 212 26.14 12.37 -19.19
C ALA A 212 26.82 13.27 -18.14
N LYS A 213 28.00 13.82 -18.48
CA LYS A 213 28.82 14.63 -17.56
C LYS A 213 28.03 15.76 -16.87
N GLN A 214 27.12 16.40 -17.59
CA GLN A 214 26.27 17.47 -17.06
C GLN A 214 25.23 17.00 -16.06
N ASN A 215 24.84 15.71 -16.09
CA ASN A 215 23.79 15.15 -15.23
C ASN A 215 24.34 14.58 -13.90
N TYR A 216 25.67 14.48 -13.76
CA TYR A 216 26.29 13.82 -12.60
C TYR A 216 25.89 14.44 -11.25
N GLN A 217 25.95 15.77 -11.12
CA GLN A 217 25.61 16.45 -9.86
C GLN A 217 24.12 16.29 -9.50
N ASP A 218 23.25 16.39 -10.50
CA ASP A 218 21.81 16.23 -10.31
C ASP A 218 21.44 14.78 -9.98
N PHE A 219 22.10 13.83 -10.62
CA PHE A 219 21.99 12.40 -10.30
C PHE A 219 22.33 12.13 -8.83
N VAL A 220 23.49 12.62 -8.35
CA VAL A 220 23.91 12.41 -6.96
C VAL A 220 22.89 12.97 -5.97
N LYS A 221 22.39 14.19 -6.20
CA LYS A 221 21.34 14.80 -5.37
C LYS A 221 20.06 13.96 -5.35
N SER A 222 19.63 13.47 -6.53
CA SER A 222 18.41 12.68 -6.67
C SER A 222 18.55 11.30 -6.00
N TYR A 223 19.71 10.67 -6.12
CA TYR A 223 20.01 9.40 -5.49
C TYR A 223 20.06 9.49 -3.96
N LEU A 224 20.69 10.55 -3.41
CA LEU A 224 20.68 10.80 -1.97
C LEU A 224 19.28 11.02 -1.41
N ARG A 225 18.41 11.76 -2.11
CA ARG A 225 17.00 11.92 -1.73
C ARG A 225 16.24 10.58 -1.75
N TYR A 226 16.54 9.72 -2.74
CA TYR A 226 15.96 8.38 -2.77
C TYR A 226 16.38 7.56 -1.55
N LEU A 227 17.66 7.55 -1.19
CA LEU A 227 18.18 6.83 -0.01
C LEU A 227 17.54 7.35 1.29
N GLN A 228 17.40 8.65 1.47
CA GLN A 228 16.74 9.26 2.63
C GLN A 228 15.28 8.79 2.76
N ARG A 229 14.52 8.76 1.67
CA ARG A 229 13.13 8.24 1.68
C ARG A 229 13.05 6.77 2.07
N LYS A 230 14.02 5.96 1.69
CA LYS A 230 14.05 4.51 2.00
C LYS A 230 14.47 4.20 3.43
N THR A 231 15.28 5.04 4.05
CA THR A 231 15.79 4.83 5.43
C THR A 231 14.88 5.43 6.50
N GLY A 232 13.77 6.09 6.13
CA GLY A 232 12.83 6.69 7.08
C GLY A 232 13.42 7.82 7.94
N THR A 233 14.57 8.36 7.55
CA THR A 233 15.23 9.44 8.29
C THR A 233 14.83 10.78 7.69
N ASP A 234 13.62 11.25 8.02
CA ASP A 234 13.31 12.67 7.98
C ASP A 234 14.13 13.33 9.10
N MET A 235 15.30 13.84 8.75
CA MET A 235 15.95 14.84 9.59
C MET A 235 15.34 16.19 9.23
N GLY A 236 14.51 16.71 10.17
CA GLY A 236 13.81 17.97 10.14
C GLY A 236 14.64 19.23 9.86
#